data_7412c92041b07b956ae11456eb0cdf78
#
_entry.id   7412c92041b07b956ae11456eb0cdf78
#
_cell.length_a   1.000
_cell.length_b   1.000
_cell.length_c   1.000
_cell.angle_alpha   90.00
_cell.angle_beta   90.00
_cell.angle_gamma   90.00
#
_symmetry.space_group_name_H-M   'P 1'
#
loop_
_entity.id
_entity.type
_entity.pdbx_description
1 polymer ?
#
loop_
_entity_poly.entity_id
_entity_poly.type
_entity_poly.pdbx_seq_one_letter_code
_entity_poly.pdbx_strand_id
1 'polypeptide(L)'
;MSTLLSALSVGYDNNFGPLLVEVSFSLKKGDRIGLIGHNGCGKSTLLKILSGDLPASAGSVTPAHQCLMARVEQHLPEALHDCSLLDAVMARLPENQRVSESWQGEVLLSSLGFAPTSWTLTAGTLSGGQHTRLLLARALIRQPDLLLLDEPSNHLDLPTLLWLEQFLQNWSGSFVLVSHDRHLLDQVTNCTWILRDKTLQFFRLPCTAARKALEEQDEADAHRRQAEQKEIDRVAKSAQRLAVWGRVYDNEDLARKAKQMEKRVDRLKEEQTTLSAGSQWRLRLKGEALDADRLLALPQLDVRPAAEAPVLFRLALLWVKSGDRIAIVGRNGCGKSSLLHHLWREYQDPNQREAVFHPRVRIGYYDQSLQQLRDEDTLSEALSHFAPLTEEQRKMALIGAGFPYLRHQQRISTLSGGERSRLLFVGLTLANYSLLLLDEPTNHLDMEGKEELAETLRQFEGAVMLVTHDRMLIENSCNRFWLIDQQRLEEWQDLEPVYHRLAQATEAAPMTTSSQQPACRELQHADEERLLAALFELESKLQEDLARKPKHQKVQLQQQWRSEIATITAQLNLD
;
A
#
# COMPACT_ATOMS: atom_id res chain seq x y z
N MET A 1 9.71 16.08 -25.55
CA MET A 1 9.77 15.51 -24.20
C MET A 1 11.14 14.87 -24.04
N SER A 2 11.92 15.29 -23.02
CA SER A 2 13.27 14.78 -22.77
C SER A 2 13.18 13.40 -22.07
N THR A 3 14.01 12.45 -22.51
CA THR A 3 14.17 11.16 -21.83
C THR A 3 14.96 11.40 -20.55
N LEU A 4 14.48 10.86 -19.42
CA LEU A 4 15.16 10.91 -18.12
C LEU A 4 16.01 9.67 -17.88
N LEU A 5 15.52 8.51 -18.32
CA LEU A 5 16.17 7.22 -18.10
C LEU A 5 15.85 6.29 -19.27
N SER A 6 16.83 5.51 -19.73
CA SER A 6 16.62 4.43 -20.68
C SER A 6 17.24 3.13 -20.16
N ALA A 7 16.51 2.04 -20.36
CA ALA A 7 16.98 0.69 -20.08
C ALA A 7 16.94 -0.12 -21.37
N LEU A 8 18.02 -0.83 -21.66
CA LEU A 8 18.17 -1.65 -22.88
C LEU A 8 18.50 -3.09 -22.47
N SER A 9 17.59 -4.02 -22.79
CA SER A 9 17.72 -5.47 -22.59
C SER A 9 18.22 -5.85 -21.19
N VAL A 10 17.71 -5.15 -20.16
CA VAL A 10 18.10 -5.37 -18.77
C VAL A 10 17.64 -6.75 -18.32
N GLY A 11 18.61 -7.55 -17.84
CA GLY A 11 18.37 -8.85 -17.22
C GLY A 11 18.95 -8.90 -15.81
N TYR A 12 18.35 -9.71 -14.96
CA TYR A 12 18.85 -9.96 -13.62
C TYR A 12 18.61 -11.41 -13.21
N ASP A 13 19.68 -12.10 -12.80
CA ASP A 13 19.63 -13.46 -12.32
C ASP A 13 19.86 -13.47 -10.80
N ASN A 14 18.98 -14.16 -10.08
CA ASN A 14 19.18 -14.47 -8.67
C ASN A 14 19.71 -15.90 -8.49
N ASN A 15 19.95 -16.32 -7.24
CA ASN A 15 20.45 -17.66 -6.92
C ASN A 15 19.51 -18.80 -7.38
N PHE A 16 18.26 -18.49 -7.77
CA PHE A 16 17.24 -19.45 -8.20
C PHE A 16 16.94 -19.39 -9.70
N GLY A 17 17.66 -18.56 -10.45
CA GLY A 17 17.50 -18.38 -11.88
C GLY A 17 17.11 -16.96 -12.31
N PRO A 18 16.77 -16.76 -13.61
CA PRO A 18 16.46 -15.45 -14.14
C PRO A 18 15.19 -14.89 -13.49
N LEU A 19 15.29 -13.67 -12.96
CA LEU A 19 14.18 -12.90 -12.38
C LEU A 19 13.66 -11.85 -13.35
N LEU A 20 14.55 -11.21 -14.12
CA LEU A 20 14.23 -10.24 -15.17
C LEU A 20 14.92 -10.66 -16.46
N VAL A 21 14.19 -10.59 -17.60
CA VAL A 21 14.68 -10.99 -18.91
C VAL A 21 14.35 -9.92 -19.94
N GLU A 22 15.38 -9.37 -20.60
CA GLU A 22 15.27 -8.43 -21.72
C GLU A 22 14.36 -7.22 -21.49
N VAL A 23 14.36 -6.68 -20.27
CA VAL A 23 13.54 -5.51 -19.93
C VAL A 23 14.09 -4.27 -20.64
N SER A 24 13.28 -3.67 -21.53
CA SER A 24 13.66 -2.49 -22.31
C SER A 24 12.56 -1.43 -22.26
N PHE A 25 12.93 -0.18 -21.90
CA PHE A 25 12.00 0.94 -21.88
C PHE A 25 12.73 2.29 -21.91
N SER A 26 11.97 3.35 -22.12
CA SER A 26 12.43 4.73 -21.94
C SER A 26 11.43 5.52 -21.11
N LEU A 27 11.91 6.16 -20.04
CA LEU A 27 11.16 7.03 -19.14
C LEU A 27 11.37 8.49 -19.54
N LYS A 28 10.29 9.23 -19.72
CA LYS A 28 10.29 10.62 -20.17
C LYS A 28 9.88 11.56 -19.04
N LYS A 29 10.27 12.82 -19.16
CA LYS A 29 9.82 13.87 -18.23
C LYS A 29 8.29 14.01 -18.29
N GLY A 30 7.65 13.93 -17.10
CA GLY A 30 6.21 13.96 -16.94
C GLY A 30 5.56 12.57 -16.88
N ASP A 31 6.32 11.48 -17.09
CA ASP A 31 5.80 10.13 -16.90
C ASP A 31 5.60 9.87 -15.38
N ARG A 32 4.40 9.45 -15.03
CA ARG A 32 4.00 9.02 -13.69
C ARG A 32 3.61 7.56 -13.78
N ILE A 33 4.51 6.68 -13.42
CA ILE A 33 4.42 5.26 -13.72
C ILE A 33 4.02 4.47 -12.49
N GLY A 34 2.96 3.66 -12.60
CA GLY A 34 2.62 2.63 -11.64
C GLY A 34 3.25 1.30 -12.04
N LEU A 35 4.12 0.73 -11.22
CA LEU A 35 4.71 -0.60 -11.45
C LEU A 35 3.97 -1.65 -10.64
N ILE A 36 3.29 -2.55 -11.33
CA ILE A 36 2.49 -3.64 -10.75
C ILE A 36 3.00 -5.01 -11.18
N GLY A 37 2.61 -6.04 -10.44
CA GLY A 37 2.96 -7.44 -10.69
C GLY A 37 2.88 -8.25 -9.40
N HIS A 38 2.90 -9.58 -9.52
CA HIS A 38 2.82 -10.49 -8.38
C HIS A 38 3.95 -10.28 -7.36
N ASN A 39 3.73 -10.72 -6.13
CA ASN A 39 4.76 -10.72 -5.11
C ASN A 39 5.93 -11.63 -5.53
N GLY A 40 7.16 -11.12 -5.38
CA GLY A 40 8.37 -11.84 -5.77
C GLY A 40 8.72 -11.79 -7.27
N CYS A 41 7.95 -11.13 -8.15
CA CYS A 41 8.27 -11.03 -9.58
C CYS A 41 9.47 -10.12 -9.91
N GLY A 42 10.00 -9.36 -8.92
CA GLY A 42 11.21 -8.55 -9.12
C GLY A 42 10.98 -7.03 -9.17
N LYS A 43 9.81 -6.50 -8.73
CA LYS A 43 9.51 -5.04 -8.72
C LYS A 43 10.57 -4.23 -7.98
N SER A 44 10.84 -4.56 -6.72
CA SER A 44 11.86 -3.89 -5.89
C SER A 44 13.27 -4.08 -6.44
N THR A 45 13.56 -5.25 -7.05
CA THR A 45 14.84 -5.51 -7.73
C THR A 45 15.01 -4.58 -8.92
N LEU A 46 13.96 -4.42 -9.74
CA LEU A 46 13.99 -3.49 -10.86
C LEU A 46 14.23 -2.05 -10.38
N LEU A 47 13.55 -1.58 -9.33
CA LEU A 47 13.81 -0.25 -8.77
C LEU A 47 15.25 -0.08 -8.28
N LYS A 48 15.85 -1.10 -7.63
CA LYS A 48 17.24 -1.08 -7.20
C LYS A 48 18.23 -1.02 -8.38
N ILE A 49 17.90 -1.68 -9.49
CA ILE A 49 18.71 -1.60 -10.71
C ILE A 49 18.60 -0.20 -11.33
N LEU A 50 17.39 0.39 -11.36
CA LEU A 50 17.17 1.74 -11.90
C LEU A 50 17.87 2.80 -11.07
N SER A 51 17.90 2.67 -9.73
CA SER A 51 18.62 3.59 -8.84
C SER A 51 20.14 3.41 -8.88
N GLY A 52 20.65 2.34 -9.48
CA GLY A 52 22.08 1.99 -9.47
C GLY A 52 22.56 1.30 -8.18
N ASP A 53 21.66 0.99 -7.24
CA ASP A 53 21.99 0.28 -6.00
C ASP A 53 22.34 -1.20 -6.25
N LEU A 54 21.88 -1.75 -7.39
CA LEU A 54 22.10 -3.13 -7.79
C LEU A 54 22.54 -3.18 -9.26
N PRO A 55 23.68 -3.82 -9.58
CA PRO A 55 24.10 -3.96 -10.98
C PRO A 55 23.18 -4.95 -11.71
N ALA A 56 22.85 -4.66 -12.98
CA ALA A 56 22.17 -5.60 -13.85
C ALA A 56 23.11 -6.75 -14.23
N SER A 57 22.58 -7.99 -14.37
CA SER A 57 23.34 -9.14 -14.87
C SER A 57 23.58 -9.07 -16.38
N ALA A 58 22.67 -8.41 -17.12
CA ALA A 58 22.75 -8.19 -18.56
C ALA A 58 22.11 -6.86 -18.93
N GLY A 59 22.48 -6.30 -20.08
CA GLY A 59 21.97 -5.02 -20.56
C GLY A 59 22.56 -3.82 -19.84
N SER A 60 21.92 -2.64 -20.00
CA SER A 60 22.39 -1.42 -19.39
C SER A 60 21.24 -0.46 -19.06
N VAL A 61 21.41 0.30 -17.98
CA VAL A 61 20.55 1.41 -17.59
C VAL A 61 21.34 2.72 -17.74
N THR A 62 20.83 3.64 -18.53
CA THR A 62 21.50 4.90 -18.83
C THR A 62 20.61 6.06 -18.39
N PRO A 63 20.92 6.77 -17.30
CA PRO A 63 20.27 8.02 -16.94
C PRO A 63 20.70 9.13 -17.89
N ALA A 64 19.84 10.12 -18.10
CA ALA A 64 20.21 11.34 -18.81
C ALA A 64 21.28 12.11 -18.02
N HIS A 65 22.15 12.84 -18.72
CA HIS A 65 23.36 13.47 -18.16
C HIS A 65 23.13 14.41 -16.97
N GLN A 66 21.90 14.93 -16.80
CA GLN A 66 21.54 15.87 -15.70
C GLN A 66 20.32 15.38 -14.90
N CYS A 67 19.92 14.10 -15.03
CA CYS A 67 18.79 13.57 -14.31
C CYS A 67 19.19 13.23 -12.87
N LEU A 68 18.65 13.97 -11.91
CA LEU A 68 18.78 13.64 -10.50
C LEU A 68 17.69 12.64 -10.13
N MET A 69 18.11 11.46 -9.71
CA MET A 69 17.20 10.41 -9.22
C MET A 69 17.30 10.28 -7.72
N ALA A 70 16.16 10.08 -7.07
CA ALA A 70 16.11 9.69 -5.67
C ALA A 70 15.19 8.49 -5.49
N ARG A 71 15.63 7.55 -4.65
CA ARG A 71 14.80 6.44 -4.18
C ARG A 71 14.36 6.72 -2.75
N VAL A 72 13.06 6.58 -2.49
CA VAL A 72 12.52 6.60 -1.14
C VAL A 72 12.90 5.30 -0.47
N GLU A 73 13.56 5.40 0.68
CA GLU A 73 13.95 4.25 1.49
C GLU A 73 12.69 3.61 2.11
N GLN A 74 12.71 2.31 2.33
CA GLN A 74 11.60 1.62 3.03
C GLN A 74 11.67 1.84 4.55
N HIS A 75 12.90 1.93 5.07
CA HIS A 75 13.18 2.13 6.48
C HIS A 75 14.25 3.19 6.67
N LEU A 76 14.17 3.93 7.78
CA LEU A 76 15.24 4.85 8.16
C LEU A 76 16.47 4.02 8.55
N PRO A 77 17.68 4.38 8.06
CA PRO A 77 18.91 3.76 8.51
C PRO A 77 19.06 3.80 10.04
N GLU A 78 19.46 2.71 10.66
CA GLU A 78 19.60 2.59 12.12
C GLU A 78 20.48 3.70 12.72
N ALA A 79 21.53 4.09 12.02
CA ALA A 79 22.42 5.17 12.44
C ALA A 79 21.75 6.55 12.58
N LEU A 80 20.54 6.72 12.05
CA LEU A 80 19.79 7.98 12.10
C LEU A 80 18.60 7.94 13.07
N HIS A 81 18.37 6.82 13.74
CA HIS A 81 17.25 6.68 14.69
C HIS A 81 17.36 7.66 15.85
N ASP A 82 18.58 7.93 16.34
CA ASP A 82 18.85 8.85 17.45
C ASP A 82 19.07 10.30 17.02
N CYS A 83 19.06 10.59 15.71
CA CYS A 83 19.21 11.93 15.18
C CYS A 83 17.91 12.73 15.25
N SER A 84 18.02 14.07 15.23
CA SER A 84 16.86 14.93 15.04
C SER A 84 16.24 14.76 13.64
N LEU A 85 14.96 15.13 13.45
CA LEU A 85 14.33 15.07 12.14
C LEU A 85 15.08 15.89 11.10
N LEU A 86 15.50 17.08 11.49
CA LEU A 86 16.26 17.98 10.61
C LEU A 86 17.61 17.35 10.24
N ASP A 87 18.38 16.84 11.20
CA ASP A 87 19.66 16.19 10.92
C ASP A 87 19.49 14.94 10.04
N ALA A 88 18.44 14.17 10.28
CA ALA A 88 18.14 12.99 9.47
C ALA A 88 17.86 13.37 8.00
N VAL A 89 17.18 14.49 7.71
CA VAL A 89 16.99 15.00 6.35
C VAL A 89 18.29 15.52 5.77
N MET A 90 19.01 16.36 6.54
CA MET A 90 20.27 16.99 6.11
C MET A 90 21.40 15.98 5.88
N ALA A 91 21.34 14.80 6.49
CA ALA A 91 22.33 13.73 6.28
C ALA A 91 22.44 13.28 4.81
N ARG A 92 21.45 13.57 3.97
CA ARG A 92 21.47 13.31 2.51
C ARG A 92 22.30 14.32 1.71
N LEU A 93 22.61 15.47 2.30
CA LEU A 93 23.48 16.47 1.68
C LEU A 93 24.95 16.26 2.09
N PRO A 94 25.89 16.70 1.23
CA PRO A 94 27.30 16.75 1.59
C PRO A 94 27.54 17.57 2.86
N GLU A 95 28.50 17.21 3.68
CA GLU A 95 28.75 17.86 4.98
C GLU A 95 28.97 19.39 4.87
N ASN A 96 29.62 19.84 3.82
CA ASN A 96 29.87 21.26 3.55
C ASN A 96 28.60 22.07 3.24
N GLN A 97 27.50 21.42 2.84
CA GLN A 97 26.23 22.07 2.50
C GLN A 97 25.21 22.00 3.65
N ARG A 98 25.37 21.11 4.61
CA ARG A 98 24.39 20.87 5.68
C ARG A 98 24.07 22.11 6.50
N VAL A 99 25.07 22.93 6.81
CA VAL A 99 24.88 24.14 7.63
C VAL A 99 24.31 25.28 6.79
N SER A 100 24.81 25.47 5.57
CA SER A 100 24.37 26.58 4.69
C SER A 100 22.97 26.39 4.13
N GLU A 101 22.52 25.13 3.99
CA GLU A 101 21.23 24.78 3.37
C GLU A 101 20.22 24.20 4.37
N SER A 102 20.47 24.37 5.70
CA SER A 102 19.54 23.89 6.74
C SER A 102 18.11 24.39 6.56
N TRP A 103 17.96 25.64 6.11
CA TRP A 103 16.67 26.24 5.80
C TRP A 103 15.85 25.46 4.76
N GLN A 104 16.49 24.76 3.79
CA GLN A 104 15.78 23.91 2.83
C GLN A 104 15.16 22.70 3.54
N GLY A 105 15.87 22.10 4.50
CA GLY A 105 15.35 21.03 5.32
C GLY A 105 14.15 21.48 6.16
N GLU A 106 14.21 22.67 6.75
CA GLU A 106 13.11 23.25 7.54
C GLU A 106 11.87 23.54 6.70
N VAL A 107 12.04 24.17 5.53
CA VAL A 107 10.96 24.43 4.58
C VAL A 107 10.34 23.12 4.10
N LEU A 108 11.16 22.12 3.82
CA LEU A 108 10.70 20.82 3.35
C LEU A 108 9.92 20.07 4.44
N LEU A 109 10.44 20.03 5.67
CA LEU A 109 9.73 19.43 6.82
C LEU A 109 8.39 20.11 7.06
N SER A 110 8.36 21.46 7.01
CA SER A 110 7.11 22.22 7.14
C SER A 110 6.11 21.88 6.04
N SER A 111 6.55 21.81 4.78
CA SER A 111 5.69 21.45 3.63
C SER A 111 5.11 20.04 3.72
N LEU A 112 5.80 19.14 4.42
CA LEU A 112 5.37 17.77 4.67
C LEU A 112 4.57 17.60 5.97
N GLY A 113 4.21 18.74 6.63
CA GLY A 113 3.32 18.78 7.79
C GLY A 113 3.99 18.52 9.14
N PHE A 114 5.31 18.72 9.24
CA PHE A 114 6.01 18.72 10.54
C PHE A 114 6.04 20.13 11.13
N ALA A 115 5.50 20.29 12.33
CA ALA A 115 5.58 21.56 13.04
C ALA A 115 7.04 21.88 13.43
N PRO A 116 7.45 23.17 13.50
CA PRO A 116 8.82 23.55 13.89
C PRO A 116 9.26 22.95 15.24
N THR A 117 8.34 22.79 16.17
CA THR A 117 8.59 22.16 17.47
C THR A 117 8.95 20.67 17.38
N SER A 118 8.63 20.02 16.26
CA SER A 118 8.92 18.61 16.05
C SER A 118 10.30 18.36 15.43
N TRP A 119 10.98 19.35 14.88
CA TRP A 119 12.24 19.17 14.15
C TRP A 119 13.38 18.63 15.02
N THR A 120 13.31 18.90 16.32
CA THR A 120 14.26 18.42 17.32
C THR A 120 13.91 17.05 17.89
N LEU A 121 12.75 16.49 17.54
CA LEU A 121 12.36 15.14 17.97
C LEU A 121 13.28 14.10 17.33
N THR A 122 13.49 13.02 18.06
CA THR A 122 14.29 11.89 17.61
C THR A 122 13.55 11.11 16.53
N ALA A 123 14.20 10.85 15.40
CA ALA A 123 13.59 10.22 14.24
C ALA A 123 13.02 8.81 14.53
N GLY A 124 13.62 8.08 15.48
CA GLY A 124 13.14 6.75 15.90
C GLY A 124 11.83 6.76 16.68
N THR A 125 11.34 7.91 17.16
CA THR A 125 10.09 8.02 17.94
C THR A 125 8.86 8.28 17.10
N LEU A 126 9.01 8.37 15.78
CA LEU A 126 7.94 8.72 14.84
C LEU A 126 6.91 7.60 14.69
N SER A 127 5.65 7.98 14.46
CA SER A 127 4.63 7.06 13.98
C SER A 127 4.92 6.60 12.54
N GLY A 128 4.34 5.48 12.09
CA GLY A 128 4.57 4.96 10.73
C GLY A 128 4.30 6.00 9.63
N GLY A 129 3.21 6.77 9.73
CA GLY A 129 2.91 7.82 8.76
C GLY A 129 3.91 8.98 8.79
N GLN A 130 4.37 9.38 9.97
CA GLN A 130 5.41 10.39 10.11
C GLN A 130 6.76 9.90 9.57
N HIS A 131 7.06 8.62 9.78
CA HIS A 131 8.25 7.98 9.24
C HIS A 131 8.27 8.07 7.70
N THR A 132 7.17 7.71 7.04
CA THR A 132 7.06 7.84 5.58
C THR A 132 7.24 9.27 5.09
N ARG A 133 6.67 10.27 5.80
CA ARG A 133 6.89 11.69 5.48
C ARG A 133 8.35 12.09 5.64
N LEU A 134 9.05 11.61 6.68
CA LEU A 134 10.49 11.85 6.87
C LEU A 134 11.32 11.21 5.75
N LEU A 135 11.02 9.98 5.35
CA LEU A 135 11.70 9.31 4.24
C LEU A 135 11.50 10.03 2.91
N LEU A 136 10.30 10.57 2.67
CA LEU A 136 10.03 11.45 1.53
C LEU A 136 10.85 12.74 1.61
N ALA A 137 10.91 13.42 2.77
CA ALA A 137 11.75 14.60 2.96
C ALA A 137 13.22 14.31 2.61
N ARG A 138 13.74 13.18 3.06
CA ARG A 138 15.10 12.72 2.76
C ARG A 138 15.36 12.50 1.28
N ALA A 139 14.36 12.00 0.55
CA ALA A 139 14.47 11.82 -0.90
C ALA A 139 14.38 13.15 -1.66
N LEU A 140 13.56 14.08 -1.19
CA LEU A 140 13.24 15.33 -1.85
C LEU A 140 14.26 16.46 -1.64
N ILE A 141 15.09 16.40 -0.58
CA ILE A 141 16.04 17.47 -0.25
C ILE A 141 17.00 17.81 -1.40
N ARG A 142 17.28 16.86 -2.28
CA ARG A 142 18.12 17.04 -3.46
C ARG A 142 17.34 17.48 -4.71
N GLN A 143 16.04 17.75 -4.60
CA GLN A 143 15.15 18.15 -5.71
C GLN A 143 15.24 17.22 -6.94
N PRO A 144 14.93 15.94 -6.80
CA PRO A 144 15.09 14.98 -7.88
C PRO A 144 14.11 15.23 -9.03
N ASP A 145 14.57 14.96 -10.27
CA ASP A 145 13.73 14.94 -11.48
C ASP A 145 12.89 13.65 -11.56
N LEU A 146 13.43 12.56 -11.01
CA LEU A 146 12.80 11.24 -10.97
C LEU A 146 12.81 10.67 -9.56
N LEU A 147 11.62 10.34 -9.06
CA LEU A 147 11.42 9.72 -7.76
C LEU A 147 11.07 8.23 -7.92
N LEU A 148 11.77 7.36 -7.22
CA LEU A 148 11.49 5.93 -7.18
C LEU A 148 10.90 5.58 -5.81
N LEU A 149 9.65 5.08 -5.80
CA LEU A 149 8.90 4.75 -4.60
C LEU A 149 8.60 3.25 -4.57
N ASP A 150 9.05 2.57 -3.52
CA ASP A 150 8.85 1.14 -3.33
C ASP A 150 7.90 0.88 -2.17
N GLU A 151 6.64 0.59 -2.48
CA GLU A 151 5.55 0.31 -1.54
C GLU A 151 5.39 1.37 -0.43
N PRO A 152 5.34 2.69 -0.74
CA PRO A 152 5.26 3.74 0.27
C PRO A 152 3.92 3.77 1.01
N SER A 153 2.91 3.10 0.49
CA SER A 153 1.57 2.99 1.08
C SER A 153 1.44 1.90 2.15
N ASN A 154 2.45 1.01 2.27
CA ASN A 154 2.39 -0.08 3.24
C ASN A 154 2.38 0.44 4.67
N HIS A 155 1.51 -0.12 5.52
CA HIS A 155 1.34 0.24 6.93
C HIS A 155 0.91 1.69 7.20
N LEU A 156 0.49 2.44 6.17
CA LEU A 156 -0.07 3.77 6.35
C LEU A 156 -1.53 3.67 6.79
N ASP A 157 -1.91 4.54 7.73
CA ASP A 157 -3.32 4.75 8.01
C ASP A 157 -3.99 5.56 6.89
N LEU A 158 -5.30 5.48 6.83
CA LEU A 158 -6.07 6.11 5.78
C LEU A 158 -5.83 7.62 5.64
N PRO A 159 -5.74 8.41 6.75
CA PRO A 159 -5.38 9.81 6.65
C PRO A 159 -4.02 10.08 5.99
N THR A 160 -3.01 9.30 6.34
CA THR A 160 -1.66 9.44 5.75
C THR A 160 -1.65 8.99 4.29
N LEU A 161 -2.44 7.97 3.94
CA LEU A 161 -2.59 7.52 2.55
C LEU A 161 -3.23 8.61 1.68
N LEU A 162 -4.29 9.27 2.15
CA LEU A 162 -4.94 10.40 1.47
C LEU A 162 -3.95 11.58 1.29
N TRP A 163 -3.15 11.87 2.31
CA TRP A 163 -2.09 12.86 2.22
C TRP A 163 -1.04 12.49 1.16
N LEU A 164 -0.58 11.22 1.12
CA LEU A 164 0.39 10.74 0.13
C LEU A 164 -0.17 10.87 -1.30
N GLU A 165 -1.44 10.52 -1.49
CA GLU A 165 -2.14 10.66 -2.77
C GLU A 165 -2.14 12.12 -3.23
N GLN A 166 -2.56 13.05 -2.37
CA GLN A 166 -2.58 14.49 -2.67
C GLN A 166 -1.16 15.03 -2.95
N PHE A 167 -0.17 14.59 -2.19
CA PHE A 167 1.23 14.95 -2.41
C PHE A 167 1.70 14.52 -3.81
N LEU A 168 1.48 13.24 -4.20
CA LEU A 168 1.89 12.72 -5.51
C LEU A 168 1.12 13.34 -6.67
N GLN A 169 -0.17 13.69 -6.50
CA GLN A 169 -0.95 14.42 -7.49
C GLN A 169 -0.35 15.80 -7.78
N ASN A 170 0.07 16.51 -6.73
CA ASN A 170 0.66 17.85 -6.83
C ASN A 170 2.15 17.84 -7.20
N TRP A 171 2.80 16.67 -7.16
CA TRP A 171 4.22 16.56 -7.52
C TRP A 171 4.44 16.81 -9.00
N SER A 172 5.32 17.78 -9.35
CA SER A 172 5.59 18.19 -10.74
C SER A 172 6.62 17.32 -11.47
N GLY A 173 7.42 16.56 -10.74
CA GLY A 173 8.44 15.65 -11.29
C GLY A 173 7.86 14.35 -11.83
N SER A 174 8.74 13.51 -12.36
CA SER A 174 8.40 12.15 -12.79
C SER A 174 8.62 11.16 -11.65
N PHE A 175 7.85 10.08 -11.62
CA PHE A 175 8.05 9.03 -10.63
C PHE A 175 7.71 7.63 -11.15
N VAL A 176 8.33 6.63 -10.52
CA VAL A 176 7.94 5.23 -10.63
C VAL A 176 7.47 4.78 -9.24
N LEU A 177 6.23 4.38 -9.14
CA LEU A 177 5.56 3.98 -7.91
C LEU A 177 5.23 2.48 -7.96
N VAL A 178 5.85 1.69 -7.11
CA VAL A 178 5.39 0.33 -6.80
C VAL A 178 4.33 0.43 -5.72
N SER A 179 3.14 -0.07 -5.97
CA SER A 179 2.08 -0.16 -4.95
C SER A 179 1.10 -1.27 -5.29
N HIS A 180 0.48 -1.82 -4.25
CA HIS A 180 -0.66 -2.74 -4.33
C HIS A 180 -2.00 -2.04 -4.02
N ASP A 181 -2.00 -0.72 -3.92
CA ASP A 181 -3.20 0.10 -3.80
C ASP A 181 -3.66 0.58 -5.17
N ARG A 182 -4.72 -0.05 -5.69
CA ARG A 182 -5.28 0.27 -7.00
C ARG A 182 -5.82 1.70 -7.07
N HIS A 183 -6.49 2.16 -6.00
CA HIS A 183 -7.07 3.50 -5.97
C HIS A 183 -5.97 4.57 -6.04
N LEU A 184 -4.90 4.41 -5.24
CA LEU A 184 -3.74 5.30 -5.29
C LEU A 184 -3.14 5.34 -6.70
N LEU A 185 -2.90 4.17 -7.32
CA LEU A 185 -2.32 4.11 -8.66
C LEU A 185 -3.20 4.79 -9.71
N ASP A 186 -4.50 4.56 -9.71
CA ASP A 186 -5.42 5.18 -10.67
C ASP A 186 -5.48 6.72 -10.54
N GLN A 187 -5.31 7.24 -9.32
CA GLN A 187 -5.37 8.68 -9.06
C GLN A 187 -4.08 9.42 -9.38
N VAL A 188 -2.91 8.78 -9.22
CA VAL A 188 -1.62 9.48 -9.30
C VAL A 188 -0.81 9.12 -10.54
N THR A 189 -1.13 8.03 -11.27
CA THR A 189 -0.33 7.57 -12.41
C THR A 189 -1.02 7.79 -13.75
N ASN A 190 -0.23 8.03 -14.80
CA ASN A 190 -0.70 8.17 -16.18
C ASN A 190 -0.22 7.02 -17.09
N CYS A 191 0.69 6.21 -16.59
CA CYS A 191 1.24 5.04 -17.28
C CYS A 191 1.32 3.87 -16.30
N THR A 192 1.22 2.66 -16.81
CA THR A 192 1.33 1.44 -16.00
C THR A 192 2.36 0.49 -16.61
N TRP A 193 3.27 0.03 -15.78
CA TRP A 193 4.20 -1.05 -16.06
C TRP A 193 3.71 -2.32 -15.39
N ILE A 194 3.54 -3.39 -16.15
CA ILE A 194 3.13 -4.69 -15.63
C ILE A 194 4.30 -5.65 -15.77
N LEU A 195 4.87 -6.06 -14.63
CA LEU A 195 5.96 -7.04 -14.58
C LEU A 195 5.36 -8.44 -14.43
N ARG A 196 5.44 -9.22 -15.51
CA ARG A 196 4.87 -10.56 -15.61
C ARG A 196 5.76 -11.45 -16.45
N ASP A 197 5.87 -12.73 -16.10
CA ASP A 197 6.68 -13.72 -16.81
C ASP A 197 8.12 -13.26 -17.07
N LYS A 198 8.71 -12.56 -16.07
CA LYS A 198 10.07 -12.00 -16.09
C LYS A 198 10.28 -10.85 -17.09
N THR A 199 9.24 -10.43 -17.79
CA THR A 199 9.25 -9.36 -18.80
C THR A 199 8.40 -8.18 -18.34
N LEU A 200 8.66 -7.00 -18.92
CA LEU A 200 7.95 -5.77 -18.61
C LEU A 200 7.03 -5.39 -19.76
N GLN A 201 5.74 -5.25 -19.48
CA GLN A 201 4.75 -4.73 -20.42
C GLN A 201 4.42 -3.28 -20.05
N PHE A 202 4.34 -2.41 -21.06
CA PHE A 202 4.13 -0.98 -20.89
C PHE A 202 2.77 -0.55 -21.45
N PHE A 203 1.95 0.11 -20.62
CA PHE A 203 0.68 0.69 -21.01
C PHE A 203 0.65 2.18 -20.69
N ARG A 204 0.25 3.02 -21.65
CA ARG A 204 -0.02 4.46 -21.42
C ARG A 204 -1.45 4.67 -20.94
N LEU A 205 -1.80 3.98 -19.89
CA LEU A 205 -3.13 3.96 -19.28
C LEU A 205 -2.98 3.90 -17.76
N PRO A 206 -3.92 4.44 -16.99
CA PRO A 206 -4.03 4.20 -15.55
C PRO A 206 -4.14 2.70 -15.23
N CYS A 207 -3.85 2.33 -13.99
CA CYS A 207 -3.72 0.93 -13.57
C CYS A 207 -4.93 0.05 -13.94
N THR A 208 -6.14 0.51 -13.63
CA THR A 208 -7.38 -0.23 -13.94
C THR A 208 -7.57 -0.47 -15.44
N ALA A 209 -7.37 0.56 -16.25
CA ALA A 209 -7.52 0.46 -17.69
C ALA A 209 -6.41 -0.41 -18.32
N ALA A 210 -5.18 -0.33 -17.80
CA ALA A 210 -4.05 -1.14 -18.25
C ALA A 210 -4.27 -2.64 -17.96
N ARG A 211 -4.79 -2.98 -16.78
CA ARG A 211 -5.14 -4.37 -16.42
C ARG A 211 -6.22 -4.93 -17.32
N LYS A 212 -7.27 -4.14 -17.57
CA LYS A 212 -8.33 -4.54 -18.50
C LYS A 212 -7.81 -4.79 -19.92
N ALA A 213 -6.94 -3.90 -20.40
CA ALA A 213 -6.30 -4.08 -21.70
C ALA A 213 -5.42 -5.35 -21.75
N LEU A 214 -4.73 -5.67 -20.64
CA LEU A 214 -3.98 -6.91 -20.52
C LEU A 214 -4.88 -8.15 -20.53
N GLU A 215 -6.01 -8.13 -19.82
CA GLU A 215 -7.00 -9.22 -19.82
C GLU A 215 -7.56 -9.45 -21.22
N GLU A 216 -7.95 -8.39 -21.93
CA GLU A 216 -8.43 -8.48 -23.31
C GLU A 216 -7.34 -9.07 -24.26
N GLN A 217 -6.06 -8.72 -24.03
CA GLN A 217 -4.93 -9.29 -24.77
C GLN A 217 -4.76 -10.79 -24.45
N ASP A 218 -4.81 -11.17 -23.17
CA ASP A 218 -4.70 -12.57 -22.73
C ASP A 218 -5.83 -13.43 -23.30
N GLU A 219 -7.07 -12.93 -23.35
CA GLU A 219 -8.19 -13.62 -23.97
C GLU A 219 -7.98 -13.81 -25.49
N ALA A 220 -7.49 -12.78 -26.18
CA ALA A 220 -7.18 -12.86 -27.59
C ALA A 220 -6.06 -13.88 -27.86
N ASP A 221 -5.01 -13.90 -27.04
CA ASP A 221 -3.91 -14.86 -27.15
C ASP A 221 -4.36 -16.30 -26.80
N ALA A 222 -5.26 -16.46 -25.82
CA ALA A 222 -5.87 -17.75 -25.53
C ALA A 222 -6.69 -18.30 -26.71
N HIS A 223 -7.50 -17.45 -27.36
CA HIS A 223 -8.24 -17.81 -28.56
C HIS A 223 -7.32 -18.18 -29.72
N ARG A 224 -6.24 -17.37 -29.91
CA ARG A 224 -5.23 -17.65 -30.94
C ARG A 224 -4.58 -19.01 -30.70
N ARG A 225 -4.13 -19.28 -29.48
CA ARG A 225 -3.53 -20.56 -29.11
C ARG A 225 -4.45 -21.74 -29.33
N GLN A 226 -5.75 -21.60 -29.04
CA GLN A 226 -6.74 -22.65 -29.34
C GLN A 226 -6.85 -22.93 -30.85
N ALA A 227 -6.82 -21.89 -31.67
CA ALA A 227 -6.85 -22.04 -33.13
C ALA A 227 -5.58 -22.72 -33.65
N GLU A 228 -4.41 -22.28 -33.19
CA GLU A 228 -3.09 -22.87 -33.46
C GLU A 228 -3.04 -24.34 -33.03
N GLN A 229 -3.53 -24.68 -31.86
CA GLN A 229 -3.57 -26.05 -31.34
C GLN A 229 -4.45 -26.94 -32.23
N LYS A 230 -5.63 -26.45 -32.67
CA LYS A 230 -6.49 -27.18 -33.58
C LYS A 230 -5.81 -27.43 -34.94
N GLU A 231 -5.03 -26.48 -35.45
CA GLU A 231 -4.26 -26.66 -36.68
C GLU A 231 -3.13 -27.67 -36.49
N ILE A 232 -2.36 -27.59 -35.40
CA ILE A 232 -1.32 -28.55 -35.02
C ILE A 232 -1.89 -29.97 -34.97
N ASP A 233 -3.02 -30.15 -34.27
CA ASP A 233 -3.69 -31.44 -34.15
C ASP A 233 -4.17 -31.99 -35.51
N ARG A 234 -4.70 -31.11 -36.40
CA ARG A 234 -5.11 -31.47 -37.74
C ARG A 234 -3.94 -31.96 -38.58
N VAL A 235 -2.82 -31.21 -38.58
CA VAL A 235 -1.61 -31.55 -39.33
C VAL A 235 -0.98 -32.81 -38.77
N ALA A 236 -0.91 -32.96 -37.42
CA ALA A 236 -0.39 -34.16 -36.77
C ALA A 236 -1.19 -35.42 -37.11
N LYS A 237 -2.53 -35.36 -37.09
CA LYS A 237 -3.40 -36.47 -37.49
C LYS A 237 -3.19 -36.84 -38.96
N SER A 238 -2.99 -35.83 -39.83
CA SER A 238 -2.71 -36.08 -41.25
C SER A 238 -1.33 -36.72 -41.45
N ALA A 239 -0.30 -36.26 -40.75
CA ALA A 239 1.03 -36.84 -40.73
C ALA A 239 0.99 -38.32 -40.31
N GLN A 240 0.29 -38.59 -39.19
CA GLN A 240 0.13 -39.94 -38.67
C GLN A 240 -0.56 -40.89 -39.64
N ARG A 241 -1.65 -40.42 -40.31
CA ARG A 241 -2.34 -41.23 -41.36
C ARG A 241 -1.41 -41.54 -42.51
N LEU A 242 -0.67 -40.55 -43.02
CA LEU A 242 0.28 -40.75 -44.13
C LEU A 242 1.44 -41.68 -43.73
N ALA A 243 1.92 -41.60 -42.49
CA ALA A 243 2.96 -42.48 -41.95
C ALA A 243 2.47 -43.94 -41.89
N VAL A 244 1.20 -44.17 -41.44
CA VAL A 244 0.60 -45.49 -41.41
C VAL A 244 0.41 -46.05 -42.84
N TRP A 245 -0.13 -45.25 -43.75
CA TRP A 245 -0.32 -45.68 -45.15
C TRP A 245 1.02 -45.93 -45.85
N GLY A 246 2.05 -45.10 -45.62
CA GLY A 246 3.39 -45.32 -46.16
C GLY A 246 3.98 -46.66 -45.72
N ARG A 247 3.74 -47.09 -44.48
CA ARG A 247 4.18 -48.42 -43.98
C ARG A 247 3.36 -49.57 -44.53
N VAL A 248 1.98 -49.40 -44.60
CA VAL A 248 1.10 -50.48 -45.05
C VAL A 248 1.22 -50.75 -46.54
N TYR A 249 1.46 -49.72 -47.36
CA TYR A 249 1.57 -49.84 -48.81
C TYR A 249 3.03 -49.78 -49.33
N ASP A 250 4.03 -49.83 -48.45
CA ASP A 250 5.47 -49.76 -48.77
C ASP A 250 5.80 -48.62 -49.76
N ASN A 251 5.20 -47.42 -49.48
CA ASN A 251 5.30 -46.26 -50.36
C ASN A 251 6.23 -45.18 -49.73
N GLU A 252 7.43 -45.05 -50.29
CA GLU A 252 8.45 -44.11 -49.83
C GLU A 252 8.01 -42.63 -49.95
N ASP A 253 7.22 -42.29 -50.97
CA ASP A 253 6.75 -40.91 -51.16
C ASP A 253 5.75 -40.49 -50.09
N LEU A 254 4.89 -41.40 -49.64
CA LEU A 254 3.98 -41.14 -48.52
C LEU A 254 4.76 -40.99 -47.20
N ALA A 255 5.78 -41.84 -46.99
CA ALA A 255 6.63 -41.75 -45.83
C ALA A 255 7.43 -40.42 -45.79
N ARG A 256 7.92 -39.95 -46.96
CA ARG A 256 8.62 -38.66 -47.10
C ARG A 256 7.68 -37.48 -46.82
N LYS A 257 6.43 -37.48 -47.30
CA LYS A 257 5.40 -36.48 -47.02
C LYS A 257 5.02 -36.47 -45.54
N ALA A 258 4.88 -37.63 -44.88
CA ALA A 258 4.62 -37.74 -43.46
C ALA A 258 5.73 -37.04 -42.64
N LYS A 259 7.00 -37.31 -42.95
CA LYS A 259 8.14 -36.69 -42.28
C LYS A 259 8.23 -35.16 -42.49
N GLN A 260 7.82 -34.67 -43.66
CA GLN A 260 7.71 -33.21 -43.90
C GLN A 260 6.59 -32.58 -43.05
N MET A 261 5.44 -33.26 -42.92
CA MET A 261 4.36 -32.80 -42.06
C MET A 261 4.73 -32.83 -40.56
N GLU A 262 5.46 -33.85 -40.10
CA GLU A 262 6.00 -33.89 -38.74
C GLU A 262 6.92 -32.69 -38.44
N LYS A 263 7.87 -32.38 -39.34
CA LYS A 263 8.70 -31.18 -39.21
C LYS A 263 7.88 -29.88 -39.19
N ARG A 264 6.75 -29.84 -39.94
CA ARG A 264 5.83 -28.70 -39.90
C ARG A 264 5.12 -28.62 -38.55
N VAL A 265 4.71 -29.73 -37.96
CA VAL A 265 4.10 -29.79 -36.63
C VAL A 265 5.10 -29.27 -35.57
N ASP A 266 6.37 -29.71 -35.64
CA ASP A 266 7.38 -29.25 -34.71
C ASP A 266 7.60 -27.74 -34.81
N ARG A 267 7.68 -27.18 -36.03
CA ARG A 267 7.79 -25.73 -36.24
C ARG A 267 6.55 -24.98 -35.71
N LEU A 268 5.34 -25.47 -35.98
CA LEU A 268 4.10 -24.86 -35.48
C LEU A 268 4.03 -24.90 -33.94
N LYS A 269 4.59 -25.92 -33.29
CA LYS A 269 4.69 -25.98 -31.81
C LYS A 269 5.71 -24.99 -31.26
N GLU A 270 6.83 -24.77 -31.95
CA GLU A 270 7.84 -23.76 -31.56
C GLU A 270 7.30 -22.35 -31.72
N GLU A 271 6.48 -22.09 -32.75
CA GLU A 271 5.87 -20.79 -33.03
C GLU A 271 4.57 -20.55 -32.24
N GLN A 272 4.10 -21.53 -31.45
CA GLN A 272 2.83 -21.46 -30.75
C GLN A 272 2.85 -20.36 -29.67
N THR A 273 1.78 -19.57 -29.61
CA THR A 273 1.59 -18.51 -28.61
C THR A 273 1.75 -19.05 -27.19
N THR A 274 2.66 -18.46 -26.40
CA THR A 274 2.86 -18.80 -25.00
C THR A 274 1.81 -18.11 -24.16
N LEU A 275 1.06 -18.87 -23.34
CA LEU A 275 0.14 -18.30 -22.38
C LEU A 275 0.83 -18.08 -21.05
N SER A 276 0.50 -16.99 -20.39
CA SER A 276 0.93 -16.75 -19.03
C SER A 276 0.31 -17.75 -18.06
N ALA A 277 1.07 -18.15 -17.05
CA ALA A 277 0.64 -19.17 -16.10
C ALA A 277 -0.39 -18.65 -15.07
N GLY A 278 -0.67 -17.35 -15.01
CA GLY A 278 -1.62 -16.75 -14.05
C GLY A 278 -1.39 -17.14 -12.58
N SER A 279 -2.11 -16.54 -11.64
CA SER A 279 -2.13 -17.02 -10.26
C SER A 279 -3.00 -18.28 -10.15
N GLN A 280 -2.41 -19.39 -9.67
CA GLN A 280 -3.12 -20.67 -9.53
C GLN A 280 -3.89 -20.78 -8.21
N TRP A 281 -3.71 -19.84 -7.29
CA TRP A 281 -4.32 -19.89 -5.97
C TRP A 281 -5.67 -19.21 -5.97
N ARG A 282 -6.69 -19.91 -5.44
CA ARG A 282 -8.04 -19.37 -5.24
C ARG A 282 -8.41 -19.46 -3.77
N LEU A 283 -8.74 -18.31 -3.21
CA LEU A 283 -9.23 -18.21 -1.84
C LEU A 283 -10.73 -18.57 -1.78
N ARG A 284 -11.13 -19.45 -0.86
CA ARG A 284 -12.52 -19.81 -0.63
C ARG A 284 -12.77 -19.92 0.87
N LEU A 285 -13.29 -18.89 1.51
CA LEU A 285 -13.72 -18.95 2.89
C LEU A 285 -15.14 -19.52 2.95
N LYS A 286 -15.34 -20.57 3.75
CA LYS A 286 -16.67 -21.14 4.00
C LYS A 286 -17.22 -20.54 5.28
N GLY A 287 -18.35 -19.87 5.18
CA GLY A 287 -19.10 -19.33 6.30
C GLY A 287 -20.28 -20.25 6.66
N GLU A 288 -20.68 -20.20 7.91
CA GLU A 288 -21.92 -20.79 8.38
C GLU A 288 -22.81 -19.67 8.90
N ALA A 289 -23.92 -19.42 8.20
CA ALA A 289 -24.93 -18.52 8.70
C ALA A 289 -25.61 -19.17 9.92
N LEU A 290 -25.53 -18.53 11.06
CA LEU A 290 -26.33 -18.94 12.22
C LEU A 290 -27.67 -18.19 12.16
N ASP A 291 -28.74 -18.94 12.26
CA ASP A 291 -30.11 -18.39 12.32
C ASP A 291 -30.35 -17.82 13.73
N ALA A 292 -29.66 -16.72 14.02
CA ALA A 292 -29.68 -16.04 15.30
C ALA A 292 -29.68 -14.53 15.09
N ASP A 293 -30.51 -13.83 15.86
CA ASP A 293 -30.58 -12.35 15.78
C ASP A 293 -29.27 -11.66 16.17
N ARG A 294 -28.43 -12.31 16.96
CA ARG A 294 -27.15 -11.75 17.43
C ARG A 294 -26.11 -12.85 17.58
N LEU A 295 -24.97 -12.69 16.92
CA LEU A 295 -23.78 -13.52 17.08
C LEU A 295 -22.91 -13.05 18.24
N LEU A 296 -22.79 -11.73 18.37
CA LEU A 296 -22.00 -11.05 19.37
C LEU A 296 -22.73 -9.79 19.82
N ALA A 297 -22.83 -9.59 21.13
CA ALA A 297 -23.27 -8.34 21.73
C ALA A 297 -22.15 -7.76 22.58
N LEU A 298 -21.78 -6.54 22.29
CA LEU A 298 -20.77 -5.76 22.98
C LEU A 298 -21.49 -4.78 23.91
N PRO A 299 -21.40 -4.94 25.22
CA PRO A 299 -21.91 -3.96 26.16
C PRO A 299 -21.06 -2.68 26.10
N GLN A 300 -21.36 -1.73 26.95
CA GLN A 300 -20.47 -0.58 27.13
C GLN A 300 -19.13 -1.07 27.71
N LEU A 301 -18.06 -0.87 26.95
CA LEU A 301 -16.74 -1.40 27.24
C LEU A 301 -15.65 -0.34 27.05
N ASP A 302 -14.65 -0.35 27.95
CA ASP A 302 -13.43 0.45 27.84
C ASP A 302 -12.31 -0.41 27.21
N VAL A 303 -11.93 -0.11 25.96
CA VAL A 303 -10.84 -0.84 25.29
C VAL A 303 -9.48 -0.30 25.73
N ARG A 304 -8.61 -1.21 26.16
CA ARG A 304 -7.23 -0.94 26.62
C ARG A 304 -6.24 -1.84 25.92
N PRO A 305 -5.00 -1.41 25.66
CA PRO A 305 -3.97 -2.26 25.07
C PRO A 305 -3.47 -3.35 26.02
N ALA A 306 -3.49 -3.06 27.33
CA ALA A 306 -3.16 -3.99 28.42
C ALA A 306 -3.99 -3.63 29.67
N ALA A 307 -4.08 -4.52 30.64
CA ALA A 307 -4.95 -4.39 31.81
C ALA A 307 -4.71 -3.08 32.62
N GLU A 308 -3.47 -2.63 32.74
CA GLU A 308 -3.09 -1.43 33.48
C GLU A 308 -2.87 -0.17 32.60
N ALA A 309 -3.05 -0.31 31.27
CA ALA A 309 -2.83 0.77 30.34
C ALA A 309 -4.01 1.77 30.29
N PRO A 310 -3.80 3.01 29.85
CA PRO A 310 -4.88 3.97 29.68
C PRO A 310 -5.92 3.48 28.66
N VAL A 311 -7.17 3.92 28.87
CA VAL A 311 -8.28 3.63 27.94
C VAL A 311 -7.99 4.28 26.58
N LEU A 312 -7.99 3.49 25.53
CA LEU A 312 -7.83 3.95 24.16
C LEU A 312 -9.12 4.58 23.65
N PHE A 313 -10.24 3.89 23.83
CA PHE A 313 -11.57 4.39 23.48
C PHE A 313 -12.67 3.62 24.21
N ARG A 314 -13.88 4.18 24.14
CA ARG A 314 -15.10 3.62 24.71
C ARG A 314 -16.08 3.18 23.64
N LEU A 315 -16.68 2.00 23.85
CA LEU A 315 -17.79 1.50 23.06
C LEU A 315 -19.11 1.88 23.72
N ALA A 316 -20.11 2.19 22.89
CA ALA A 316 -21.53 2.08 23.28
C ALA A 316 -22.00 0.63 23.07
N LEU A 317 -23.26 0.34 23.40
CA LEU A 317 -23.88 -0.96 23.13
C LEU A 317 -23.93 -1.22 21.62
N LEU A 318 -23.21 -2.24 21.14
CA LEU A 318 -23.18 -2.66 19.75
C LEU A 318 -23.47 -4.16 19.63
N TRP A 319 -23.91 -4.58 18.47
CA TRP A 319 -24.16 -6.00 18.17
C TRP A 319 -23.75 -6.35 16.75
N VAL A 320 -23.42 -7.62 16.55
CA VAL A 320 -23.05 -8.20 15.26
C VAL A 320 -24.02 -9.33 14.95
N LYS A 321 -24.56 -9.34 13.74
CA LYS A 321 -25.49 -10.35 13.20
C LYS A 321 -24.83 -11.16 12.09
N SER A 322 -25.39 -12.32 11.74
CA SER A 322 -25.02 -13.03 10.52
C SER A 322 -25.22 -12.13 9.30
N GLY A 323 -24.26 -12.15 8.38
CA GLY A 323 -24.25 -11.29 7.20
C GLY A 323 -23.71 -9.87 7.42
N ASP A 324 -23.43 -9.46 8.67
CA ASP A 324 -22.73 -8.19 8.92
C ASP A 324 -21.27 -8.28 8.48
N ARG A 325 -20.84 -7.31 7.70
CA ARG A 325 -19.45 -7.12 7.29
C ARG A 325 -19.02 -5.74 7.73
N ILE A 326 -18.36 -5.69 8.88
CA ILE A 326 -18.04 -4.49 9.62
C ILE A 326 -16.59 -4.10 9.34
N ALA A 327 -16.36 -2.92 8.75
CA ALA A 327 -15.02 -2.34 8.68
C ALA A 327 -14.76 -1.46 9.90
N ILE A 328 -13.66 -1.71 10.60
CA ILE A 328 -13.18 -0.90 11.73
C ILE A 328 -12.10 0.04 11.22
N VAL A 329 -12.38 1.33 11.20
CA VAL A 329 -11.54 2.36 10.59
C VAL A 329 -11.10 3.36 11.67
N GLY A 330 -9.93 3.96 11.50
CA GLY A 330 -9.39 4.94 12.43
C GLY A 330 -7.88 5.12 12.26
N ARG A 331 -7.28 6.09 12.94
CA ARG A 331 -5.84 6.35 12.89
C ARG A 331 -5.03 5.17 13.43
N ASN A 332 -3.74 5.11 13.07
CA ASN A 332 -2.84 4.14 13.67
C ASN A 332 -2.71 4.41 15.18
N GLY A 333 -2.70 3.33 15.97
CA GLY A 333 -2.63 3.41 17.43
C GLY A 333 -3.94 3.75 18.16
N CYS A 334 -5.08 3.97 17.45
CA CYS A 334 -6.36 4.24 18.12
C CYS A 334 -7.00 3.03 18.81
N GLY A 335 -6.46 1.81 18.60
CA GLY A 335 -6.92 0.61 19.30
C GLY A 335 -7.74 -0.38 18.46
N LYS A 336 -7.72 -0.29 17.12
CA LYS A 336 -8.43 -1.22 16.21
C LYS A 336 -8.07 -2.68 16.48
N SER A 337 -6.78 -3.00 16.37
CA SER A 337 -6.24 -4.36 16.65
C SER A 337 -6.45 -4.77 18.09
N SER A 338 -6.37 -3.81 19.04
CA SER A 338 -6.63 -4.09 20.47
C SER A 338 -8.06 -4.56 20.70
N LEU A 339 -9.05 -4.02 19.98
CA LEU A 339 -10.43 -4.48 20.03
C LEU A 339 -10.57 -5.93 19.55
N LEU A 340 -10.03 -6.26 18.38
CA LEU A 340 -10.11 -7.63 17.84
C LEU A 340 -9.39 -8.63 18.76
N HIS A 341 -8.21 -8.24 19.25
CA HIS A 341 -7.45 -9.09 20.17
C HIS A 341 -8.18 -9.31 21.50
N HIS A 342 -8.82 -8.26 22.05
CA HIS A 342 -9.64 -8.35 23.25
C HIS A 342 -10.81 -9.33 23.06
N LEU A 343 -11.56 -9.22 21.96
CA LEU A 343 -12.66 -10.13 21.63
C LEU A 343 -12.18 -11.57 21.45
N TRP A 344 -11.02 -11.77 20.81
CA TRP A 344 -10.45 -13.10 20.64
C TRP A 344 -10.06 -13.73 21.98
N ARG A 345 -9.44 -12.97 22.90
CA ARG A 345 -9.09 -13.45 24.24
C ARG A 345 -10.32 -13.81 25.06
N GLU A 346 -11.35 -12.96 25.05
CA GLU A 346 -12.61 -13.25 25.75
C GLU A 346 -13.34 -14.49 25.19
N TYR A 347 -13.22 -14.73 23.89
CA TYR A 347 -13.76 -15.95 23.28
C TYR A 347 -13.03 -17.20 23.78
N GLN A 348 -11.71 -17.12 23.97
CA GLN A 348 -10.91 -18.25 24.48
C GLN A 348 -11.07 -18.49 25.97
N ASP A 349 -11.26 -17.43 26.78
CA ASP A 349 -11.45 -17.56 28.24
C ASP A 349 -12.89 -17.22 28.66
N PRO A 350 -13.73 -18.24 28.92
CA PRO A 350 -15.11 -18.02 29.31
C PRO A 350 -15.31 -17.29 30.66
N ASN A 351 -14.28 -17.24 31.53
CA ASN A 351 -14.37 -16.68 32.87
C ASN A 351 -14.18 -15.16 32.94
N GLN A 352 -13.68 -14.54 31.87
CA GLN A 352 -13.39 -13.10 31.79
C GLN A 352 -14.21 -12.39 30.69
N ARG A 353 -15.44 -12.86 30.43
CA ARG A 353 -16.27 -12.34 29.34
C ARG A 353 -17.07 -11.13 29.78
N GLU A 354 -16.79 -10.00 29.15
CA GLU A 354 -17.68 -8.84 29.15
C GLU A 354 -18.58 -8.85 27.89
N ALA A 355 -18.07 -9.32 26.76
CA ALA A 355 -18.84 -9.53 25.53
C ALA A 355 -19.70 -10.81 25.62
N VAL A 356 -20.92 -10.72 25.10
CA VAL A 356 -21.85 -11.85 25.06
C VAL A 356 -21.80 -12.53 23.70
N PHE A 357 -21.25 -13.73 23.66
CA PHE A 357 -21.14 -14.54 22.44
C PHE A 357 -22.33 -15.53 22.37
N HIS A 358 -22.88 -15.72 21.16
CA HIS A 358 -23.85 -16.77 20.94
C HIS A 358 -23.23 -18.15 21.23
N PRO A 359 -23.93 -19.07 21.92
CA PRO A 359 -23.34 -20.36 22.35
C PRO A 359 -22.79 -21.24 21.21
N ARG A 360 -23.32 -21.09 20.02
CA ARG A 360 -22.89 -21.86 18.81
C ARG A 360 -21.92 -21.08 17.91
N VAL A 361 -21.52 -19.84 18.28
CA VAL A 361 -20.61 -19.06 17.45
C VAL A 361 -19.25 -19.74 17.38
N ARG A 362 -18.71 -19.84 16.17
CA ARG A 362 -17.33 -20.29 15.90
C ARG A 362 -16.57 -19.13 15.30
N ILE A 363 -15.53 -18.69 15.99
CA ILE A 363 -14.75 -17.52 15.59
C ILE A 363 -13.45 -17.98 14.94
N GLY A 364 -13.19 -17.45 13.72
CA GLY A 364 -11.89 -17.49 13.08
C GLY A 364 -11.20 -16.16 13.29
N TYR A 365 -9.91 -16.18 13.63
CA TYR A 365 -9.11 -14.96 13.81
C TYR A 365 -7.94 -14.98 12.83
N TYR A 366 -7.68 -13.86 12.20
CA TYR A 366 -6.47 -13.57 11.41
C TYR A 366 -5.72 -12.44 12.11
N ASP A 367 -4.60 -12.76 12.73
CA ASP A 367 -3.76 -11.82 13.44
C ASP A 367 -2.72 -11.20 12.50
N GLN A 368 -2.50 -9.90 12.61
CA GLN A 368 -1.52 -9.16 11.81
C GLN A 368 -0.10 -9.75 11.91
N SER A 369 0.30 -10.23 13.08
CA SER A 369 1.62 -10.82 13.32
C SER A 369 1.71 -12.30 12.98
N LEU A 370 0.62 -12.93 12.54
CA LEU A 370 0.50 -14.34 12.17
C LEU A 370 0.95 -15.32 13.28
N GLN A 371 0.77 -14.93 14.57
CA GLN A 371 1.20 -15.72 15.74
C GLN A 371 0.48 -17.06 15.87
N GLN A 372 -0.62 -17.26 15.14
CA GLN A 372 -1.35 -18.53 15.11
C GLN A 372 -0.57 -19.63 14.39
N LEU A 373 0.40 -19.26 13.56
CA LEU A 373 1.32 -20.17 12.90
C LEU A 373 2.59 -20.31 13.74
N ARG A 374 2.84 -21.51 14.24
CA ARG A 374 4.05 -21.79 15.03
C ARG A 374 5.23 -22.04 14.11
N ASP A 375 6.32 -21.32 14.33
CA ASP A 375 7.52 -21.36 13.47
C ASP A 375 8.16 -22.76 13.39
N GLU A 376 7.95 -23.60 14.40
CA GLU A 376 8.51 -24.95 14.50
C GLU A 376 7.71 -26.00 13.71
N ASP A 377 6.43 -25.74 13.45
CA ASP A 377 5.54 -26.66 12.76
C ASP A 377 5.89 -26.77 11.27
N THR A 378 5.55 -27.90 10.68
CA THR A 378 5.53 -28.06 9.22
C THR A 378 4.23 -27.49 8.64
N LEU A 379 4.22 -27.22 7.31
CA LEU A 379 3.02 -26.74 6.64
C LEU A 379 1.82 -27.66 6.86
N SER A 380 2.04 -28.98 6.87
CA SER A 380 0.98 -29.97 7.07
C SER A 380 0.49 -30.02 8.53
N GLU A 381 1.38 -29.86 9.50
CA GLU A 381 1.02 -29.83 10.92
C GLU A 381 0.24 -28.58 11.28
N ALA A 382 0.63 -27.42 10.75
CA ALA A 382 -0.06 -26.17 10.99
C ALA A 382 -1.55 -26.23 10.62
N LEU A 383 -1.90 -26.87 9.51
CA LEU A 383 -3.31 -27.02 9.10
C LEU A 383 -4.13 -27.89 10.05
N SER A 384 -3.51 -28.82 10.80
CA SER A 384 -4.22 -29.66 11.75
C SER A 384 -4.76 -28.89 12.95
N HIS A 385 -4.22 -27.71 13.26
CA HIS A 385 -4.69 -26.85 14.34
C HIS A 385 -6.02 -26.15 14.02
N PHE A 386 -6.36 -25.98 12.74
CA PHE A 386 -7.58 -25.30 12.31
C PHE A 386 -8.79 -26.24 12.21
N ALA A 387 -8.58 -27.47 11.72
CA ALA A 387 -9.66 -28.44 11.57
C ALA A 387 -9.13 -29.88 11.66
N PRO A 388 -9.94 -30.83 12.13
CA PRO A 388 -9.60 -32.25 12.14
C PRO A 388 -9.68 -32.83 10.71
N LEU A 389 -8.58 -32.70 9.96
CA LEU A 389 -8.48 -33.09 8.55
C LEU A 389 -7.70 -34.39 8.39
N THR A 390 -8.08 -35.19 7.39
CA THR A 390 -7.24 -36.31 6.92
C THR A 390 -5.96 -35.80 6.25
N GLU A 391 -4.95 -36.65 6.21
CA GLU A 391 -3.68 -36.30 5.54
C GLU A 391 -3.87 -35.95 4.06
N GLU A 392 -4.76 -36.63 3.36
CA GLU A 392 -5.11 -36.34 1.96
C GLU A 392 -5.76 -34.97 1.80
N GLN A 393 -6.68 -34.59 2.68
CA GLN A 393 -7.32 -33.28 2.65
C GLN A 393 -6.31 -32.15 2.87
N ARG A 394 -5.39 -32.32 3.81
CA ARG A 394 -4.31 -31.34 4.04
C ARG A 394 -3.39 -31.21 2.82
N LYS A 395 -3.00 -32.35 2.21
CA LYS A 395 -2.19 -32.36 0.97
C LYS A 395 -2.89 -31.62 -0.17
N MET A 396 -4.18 -31.91 -0.41
CA MET A 396 -4.96 -31.26 -1.47
C MET A 396 -5.12 -29.76 -1.21
N ALA A 397 -5.35 -29.33 0.03
CA ALA A 397 -5.46 -27.93 0.39
C ALA A 397 -4.15 -27.17 0.14
N LEU A 398 -3.01 -27.74 0.54
CA LEU A 398 -1.69 -27.15 0.30
C LEU A 398 -1.34 -27.05 -1.19
N ILE A 399 -1.62 -28.10 -1.97
CA ILE A 399 -1.39 -28.08 -3.42
C ILE A 399 -2.30 -27.02 -4.08
N GLY A 400 -3.57 -26.95 -3.70
CA GLY A 400 -4.51 -25.95 -4.19
C GLY A 400 -4.11 -24.50 -3.82
N ALA A 401 -3.35 -24.33 -2.74
CA ALA A 401 -2.79 -23.06 -2.32
C ALA A 401 -1.42 -22.72 -2.95
N GLY A 402 -0.95 -23.54 -3.90
CA GLY A 402 0.31 -23.32 -4.58
C GLY A 402 1.56 -23.79 -3.80
N PHE A 403 1.40 -24.65 -2.79
CA PHE A 403 2.53 -25.29 -2.11
C PHE A 403 2.77 -26.69 -2.71
N PRO A 404 3.86 -26.89 -3.48
CA PRO A 404 4.21 -28.19 -4.06
C PRO A 404 4.41 -29.24 -2.97
N TYR A 405 4.06 -30.51 -3.26
CA TYR A 405 4.16 -31.61 -2.30
C TYR A 405 5.53 -31.72 -1.61
N LEU A 406 6.63 -31.45 -2.34
CA LEU A 406 7.99 -31.47 -1.79
C LEU A 406 8.22 -30.46 -0.65
N ARG A 407 7.39 -29.40 -0.57
CA ARG A 407 7.50 -28.36 0.45
C ARG A 407 6.62 -28.60 1.67
N HIS A 408 5.74 -29.62 1.69
CA HIS A 408 4.78 -29.83 2.78
C HIS A 408 5.43 -30.13 4.12
N GLN A 409 6.65 -30.67 4.13
CA GLN A 409 7.45 -30.92 5.34
C GLN A 409 8.38 -29.74 5.69
N GLN A 410 8.33 -28.65 4.94
CA GLN A 410 9.10 -27.45 5.23
C GLN A 410 8.55 -26.76 6.48
N ARG A 411 9.45 -26.18 7.29
CA ARG A 411 9.06 -25.44 8.50
C ARG A 411 8.49 -24.07 8.13
N ILE A 412 7.53 -23.60 8.91
CA ILE A 412 6.89 -22.28 8.74
C ILE A 412 7.90 -21.15 8.86
N SER A 413 8.94 -21.28 9.71
CA SER A 413 10.01 -20.29 9.87
C SER A 413 10.72 -19.93 8.56
N THR A 414 10.71 -20.82 7.56
CA THR A 414 11.38 -20.62 6.26
C THR A 414 10.50 -19.96 5.20
N LEU A 415 9.21 -19.73 5.52
CA LEU A 415 8.26 -19.11 4.61
C LEU A 415 8.42 -17.58 4.58
N SER A 416 8.20 -16.99 3.41
CA SER A 416 8.02 -15.54 3.28
C SER A 416 6.73 -15.09 3.94
N GLY A 417 6.62 -13.78 4.29
CA GLY A 417 5.42 -13.21 4.88
C GLY A 417 4.15 -13.48 4.06
N GLY A 418 4.22 -13.36 2.73
CA GLY A 418 3.11 -13.68 1.83
C GLY A 418 2.73 -15.17 1.81
N GLU A 419 3.70 -16.07 1.91
CA GLU A 419 3.44 -17.51 2.01
C GLU A 419 2.82 -17.88 3.37
N ARG A 420 3.26 -17.26 4.47
CA ARG A 420 2.65 -17.43 5.80
C ARG A 420 1.20 -16.93 5.81
N SER A 421 0.94 -15.75 5.26
CA SER A 421 -0.41 -15.21 5.10
C SER A 421 -1.30 -16.17 4.31
N ARG A 422 -0.82 -16.68 3.19
CA ARG A 422 -1.52 -17.66 2.35
C ARG A 422 -1.82 -18.95 3.11
N LEU A 423 -0.86 -19.49 3.87
CA LEU A 423 -1.04 -20.69 4.69
C LEU A 423 -2.12 -20.49 5.76
N LEU A 424 -2.12 -19.33 6.43
CA LEU A 424 -3.15 -18.99 7.43
C LEU A 424 -4.54 -18.92 6.81
N PHE A 425 -4.68 -18.27 5.63
CA PHE A 425 -5.94 -18.25 4.90
C PHE A 425 -6.41 -19.66 4.52
N VAL A 426 -5.51 -20.53 4.09
CA VAL A 426 -5.86 -21.95 3.85
C VAL A 426 -6.40 -22.60 5.12
N GLY A 427 -5.75 -22.41 6.26
CA GLY A 427 -6.23 -22.88 7.54
C GLY A 427 -7.66 -22.39 7.86
N LEU A 428 -7.91 -21.09 7.65
CA LEU A 428 -9.24 -20.49 7.84
C LEU A 428 -10.30 -21.02 6.86
N THR A 429 -9.91 -21.45 5.65
CA THR A 429 -10.86 -22.03 4.68
C THR A 429 -11.29 -23.45 5.03
N LEU A 430 -10.53 -24.14 5.85
CA LEU A 430 -10.75 -25.55 6.17
C LEU A 430 -11.76 -25.76 7.32
N ALA A 431 -12.04 -24.71 8.07
CA ALA A 431 -13.05 -24.73 9.12
C ALA A 431 -14.25 -23.84 8.73
N ASN A 432 -15.44 -24.20 9.22
CA ASN A 432 -16.63 -23.38 9.07
C ASN A 432 -16.72 -22.42 10.24
N TYR A 433 -16.67 -21.12 9.96
CA TYR A 433 -16.78 -20.07 10.96
C TYR A 433 -18.08 -19.29 10.78
N SER A 434 -18.66 -18.85 11.90
CA SER A 434 -19.83 -17.96 11.89
C SER A 434 -19.43 -16.49 12.02
N LEU A 435 -18.24 -16.21 12.59
CA LEU A 435 -17.67 -14.88 12.72
C LEU A 435 -16.18 -14.93 12.38
N LEU A 436 -15.73 -14.05 11.51
CA LEU A 436 -14.31 -13.84 11.21
C LEU A 436 -13.84 -12.51 11.80
N LEU A 437 -12.75 -12.54 12.52
CA LEU A 437 -12.00 -11.36 12.97
C LEU A 437 -10.73 -11.27 12.11
N LEU A 438 -10.59 -10.23 11.31
CA LEU A 438 -9.47 -10.06 10.36
C LEU A 438 -8.73 -8.77 10.68
N ASP A 439 -7.46 -8.89 11.09
CA ASP A 439 -6.59 -7.75 11.41
C ASP A 439 -5.53 -7.55 10.34
N GLU A 440 -5.70 -6.51 9.52
CA GLU A 440 -4.85 -6.14 8.38
C GLU A 440 -4.50 -7.31 7.43
N PRO A 441 -5.51 -8.06 6.93
CA PRO A 441 -5.28 -9.26 6.13
C PRO A 441 -4.65 -8.97 4.76
N THR A 442 -4.60 -7.71 4.34
CA THR A 442 -4.11 -7.25 3.03
C THR A 442 -2.61 -6.99 2.97
N ASN A 443 -1.92 -6.90 4.12
CA ASN A 443 -0.52 -6.45 4.20
C ASN A 443 0.49 -7.28 3.38
N HIS A 444 0.17 -8.53 3.07
CA HIS A 444 1.06 -9.43 2.33
C HIS A 444 0.44 -9.95 1.04
N LEU A 445 -0.74 -9.45 0.67
CA LEU A 445 -1.42 -9.83 -0.55
C LEU A 445 -1.03 -8.88 -1.69
N ASP A 446 -0.83 -9.45 -2.88
CA ASP A 446 -0.77 -8.66 -4.10
C ASP A 446 -2.18 -8.20 -4.53
N MET A 447 -2.24 -7.42 -5.60
CA MET A 447 -3.49 -6.80 -6.05
C MET A 447 -4.58 -7.85 -6.37
N GLU A 448 -4.20 -8.96 -7.02
CA GLU A 448 -5.13 -10.05 -7.33
C GLU A 448 -5.62 -10.76 -6.07
N GLY A 449 -4.72 -11.02 -5.13
CA GLY A 449 -5.08 -11.62 -3.83
C GLY A 449 -6.03 -10.75 -3.00
N LYS A 450 -5.90 -9.43 -3.07
CA LYS A 450 -6.82 -8.48 -2.42
C LYS A 450 -8.20 -8.50 -3.05
N GLU A 451 -8.29 -8.52 -4.38
CA GLU A 451 -9.55 -8.61 -5.12
C GLU A 451 -10.28 -9.93 -4.83
N GLU A 452 -9.54 -11.03 -4.80
CA GLU A 452 -10.08 -12.34 -4.48
C GLU A 452 -10.57 -12.43 -3.03
N LEU A 453 -9.84 -11.81 -2.09
CA LEU A 453 -10.28 -11.70 -0.70
C LEU A 453 -11.58 -10.89 -0.60
N ALA A 454 -11.68 -9.74 -1.28
CA ALA A 454 -12.88 -8.92 -1.29
C ALA A 454 -14.11 -9.70 -1.79
N GLU A 455 -13.96 -10.42 -2.91
CA GLU A 455 -15.04 -11.25 -3.45
C GLU A 455 -15.44 -12.38 -2.51
N THR A 456 -14.45 -13.03 -1.89
CA THR A 456 -14.68 -14.12 -0.94
C THR A 456 -15.41 -13.61 0.31
N LEU A 457 -15.02 -12.46 0.86
CA LEU A 457 -15.69 -11.84 2.01
C LEU A 457 -17.11 -11.38 1.68
N ARG A 458 -17.34 -10.93 0.45
CA ARG A 458 -18.70 -10.58 -0.01
C ARG A 458 -19.63 -11.77 -0.05
N GLN A 459 -19.11 -12.95 -0.40
CA GLN A 459 -19.87 -14.21 -0.47
C GLN A 459 -19.93 -14.96 0.85
N PHE A 460 -19.23 -14.48 1.89
CA PHE A 460 -19.19 -15.14 3.18
C PHE A 460 -20.54 -15.03 3.90
N GLU A 461 -21.12 -16.18 4.27
CA GLU A 461 -22.47 -16.25 4.86
C GLU A 461 -22.51 -15.87 6.35
N GLY A 462 -21.40 -15.95 7.07
CA GLY A 462 -21.26 -15.54 8.47
C GLY A 462 -21.10 -14.03 8.60
N ALA A 463 -20.60 -13.58 9.75
CA ALA A 463 -20.24 -12.18 9.99
C ALA A 463 -18.73 -11.98 9.87
N VAL A 464 -18.31 -10.76 9.51
CA VAL A 464 -16.91 -10.35 9.41
C VAL A 464 -16.70 -9.06 10.18
N MET A 465 -15.66 -9.02 11.00
CA MET A 465 -15.11 -7.77 11.56
C MET A 465 -13.70 -7.60 10.99
N LEU A 466 -13.52 -6.54 10.21
CA LEU A 466 -12.33 -6.29 9.42
C LEU A 466 -11.65 -5.00 9.87
N VAL A 467 -10.40 -5.08 10.27
CA VAL A 467 -9.51 -3.95 10.42
C VAL A 467 -8.64 -3.89 9.17
N THR A 468 -8.73 -2.81 8.41
CA THR A 468 -7.87 -2.59 7.24
C THR A 468 -7.82 -1.13 6.85
N HIS A 469 -6.77 -0.75 6.12
CA HIS A 469 -6.59 0.55 5.48
C HIS A 469 -6.80 0.48 3.97
N ASP A 470 -7.11 -0.70 3.43
CA ASP A 470 -7.35 -0.92 2.01
C ASP A 470 -8.78 -0.48 1.62
N ARG A 471 -8.88 0.66 0.91
CA ARG A 471 -10.16 1.26 0.48
C ARG A 471 -10.98 0.30 -0.39
N MET A 472 -10.33 -0.35 -1.34
CA MET A 472 -10.99 -1.28 -2.25
C MET A 472 -11.63 -2.45 -1.51
N LEU A 473 -10.93 -3.00 -0.51
CA LEU A 473 -11.48 -4.07 0.31
C LEU A 473 -12.67 -3.59 1.15
N ILE A 474 -12.58 -2.40 1.77
CA ILE A 474 -13.68 -1.82 2.56
C ILE A 474 -14.92 -1.60 1.67
N GLU A 475 -14.75 -0.93 0.53
CA GLU A 475 -15.85 -0.56 -0.38
C GLU A 475 -16.54 -1.78 -1.00
N ASN A 476 -15.77 -2.82 -1.37
CA ASN A 476 -16.31 -3.98 -2.07
C ASN A 476 -16.85 -5.08 -1.15
N SER A 477 -16.43 -5.12 0.11
CA SER A 477 -16.79 -6.24 1.00
C SER A 477 -17.58 -5.85 2.24
N CYS A 478 -17.56 -4.59 2.69
CA CYS A 478 -18.20 -4.18 3.94
C CYS A 478 -19.55 -3.47 3.72
N ASN A 479 -20.45 -3.63 4.70
CA ASN A 479 -21.78 -3.00 4.70
C ASN A 479 -22.09 -2.18 5.97
N ARG A 480 -21.18 -2.17 6.95
CA ARG A 480 -21.25 -1.36 8.17
C ARG A 480 -19.85 -0.84 8.49
N PHE A 481 -19.76 0.39 9.01
CA PHE A 481 -18.48 1.06 9.23
C PHE A 481 -18.41 1.56 10.67
N TRP A 482 -17.39 1.13 11.40
CA TRP A 482 -17.11 1.56 12.76
C TRP A 482 -15.89 2.48 12.74
N LEU A 483 -16.12 3.75 13.02
CA LEU A 483 -15.08 4.76 13.10
C LEU A 483 -14.62 4.94 14.56
N ILE A 484 -13.32 4.75 14.81
CA ILE A 484 -12.70 5.09 16.08
C ILE A 484 -12.05 6.47 15.93
N ASP A 485 -12.66 7.47 16.54
CA ASP A 485 -12.18 8.85 16.56
C ASP A 485 -12.42 9.47 17.93
N GLN A 486 -11.52 10.38 18.38
CA GLN A 486 -11.62 11.10 19.65
C GLN A 486 -11.96 10.21 20.86
N GLN A 487 -11.32 9.05 20.96
CA GLN A 487 -11.54 8.05 22.02
C GLN A 487 -12.96 7.49 22.12
N ARG A 488 -13.72 7.53 21.02
CA ARG A 488 -15.05 6.94 20.90
C ARG A 488 -15.15 6.10 19.64
N LEU A 489 -15.98 5.09 19.69
CA LEU A 489 -16.37 4.33 18.51
C LEU A 489 -17.78 4.76 18.09
N GLU A 490 -17.90 5.17 16.84
CA GLU A 490 -19.17 5.59 16.22
C GLU A 490 -19.48 4.65 15.05
N GLU A 491 -20.75 4.26 14.92
CA GLU A 491 -21.23 3.46 13.80
C GLU A 491 -21.75 4.35 12.67
N TRP A 492 -21.32 4.05 11.44
CA TRP A 492 -21.70 4.74 10.22
C TRP A 492 -22.23 3.73 9.19
N GLN A 493 -23.21 4.15 8.38
CA GLN A 493 -23.76 3.33 7.29
C GLN A 493 -23.13 3.67 5.94
N ASP A 494 -22.66 4.90 5.78
CA ASP A 494 -22.01 5.38 4.56
C ASP A 494 -20.52 5.64 4.80
N LEU A 495 -19.71 5.34 3.80
CA LEU A 495 -18.25 5.42 3.89
C LEU A 495 -17.72 6.83 3.54
N GLU A 496 -18.33 7.56 2.62
CA GLU A 496 -17.89 8.90 2.23
C GLU A 496 -17.76 9.87 3.41
N PRO A 497 -18.76 10.01 4.32
CA PRO A 497 -18.60 10.87 5.49
C PRO A 497 -17.47 10.46 6.42
N VAL A 498 -17.18 9.14 6.51
CA VAL A 498 -16.05 8.61 7.30
C VAL A 498 -14.73 9.09 6.72
N TYR A 499 -14.56 9.01 5.40
CA TYR A 499 -13.36 9.50 4.72
C TYR A 499 -13.17 11.01 4.88
N HIS A 500 -14.24 11.78 4.72
CA HIS A 500 -14.21 13.22 4.95
C HIS A 500 -13.78 13.59 6.37
N ARG A 501 -14.32 12.92 7.38
CA ARG A 501 -13.96 13.16 8.77
C ARG A 501 -12.50 12.81 9.08
N LEU A 502 -12.01 11.69 8.52
CA LEU A 502 -10.62 11.29 8.66
C LEU A 502 -9.65 12.26 7.95
N ALA A 503 -10.03 12.81 6.79
CA ALA A 503 -9.23 13.81 6.07
C ALA A 503 -9.16 15.14 6.82
N GLN A 504 -10.30 15.68 7.31
CA GLN A 504 -10.35 16.91 8.09
C GLN A 504 -9.55 16.82 9.40
N ALA A 505 -9.55 15.66 10.04
CA ALA A 505 -8.76 15.42 11.24
C ALA A 505 -7.23 15.44 10.99
N THR A 506 -6.80 15.35 9.74
CA THR A 506 -5.38 15.46 9.33
C THR A 506 -4.94 16.92 9.19
N GLU A 507 -5.82 17.81 8.75
CA GLU A 507 -5.56 19.24 8.62
C GLU A 507 -5.60 19.96 9.99
N ALA A 508 -6.38 19.45 10.94
CA ALA A 508 -6.62 20.07 12.25
C ALA A 508 -5.68 19.64 13.39
N ALA A 509 -4.69 18.77 13.14
CA ALA A 509 -3.80 18.30 14.19
C ALA A 509 -2.42 18.97 14.17
N PRO A 510 -2.19 20.05 14.93
CA PRO A 510 -0.88 20.32 15.46
C PRO A 510 -0.57 19.21 16.47
N MET A 511 0.55 18.49 16.26
CA MET A 511 0.98 17.43 17.15
C MET A 511 1.29 17.99 18.54
N THR A 512 0.40 17.76 19.48
CA THR A 512 0.64 17.98 20.89
C THR A 512 0.80 16.65 21.60
N THR A 513 2.03 16.41 22.05
CA THR A 513 2.28 15.57 23.23
C THR A 513 1.38 16.03 24.37
N SER A 514 0.72 15.06 24.99
CA SER A 514 -0.14 15.24 26.15
C SER A 514 0.48 16.13 27.22
N SER A 515 -0.07 17.28 27.47
CA SER A 515 -0.41 17.83 28.77
C SER A 515 -1.02 19.23 28.65
N GLN A 516 -2.28 19.28 29.01
CA GLN A 516 -3.04 20.38 29.63
C GLN A 516 -3.06 21.77 29.00
N GLN A 517 -4.24 22.09 28.61
CA GLN A 517 -5.07 23.29 28.72
C GLN A 517 -5.30 24.16 27.49
N PRO A 518 -6.58 24.47 27.25
CA PRO A 518 -7.11 25.02 26.00
C PRO A 518 -7.58 26.47 26.13
N ALA A 519 -7.97 27.03 25.01
CA ALA A 519 -8.94 28.12 24.88
C ALA A 519 -8.50 29.58 25.02
N CYS A 520 -7.19 29.92 25.18
CA CYS A 520 -6.79 31.32 25.18
C CYS A 520 -5.88 31.78 24.02
N ARG A 521 -5.41 30.88 23.15
CA ARG A 521 -4.44 31.24 22.10
C ARG A 521 -5.03 31.61 20.73
N GLU A 522 -6.21 31.13 20.37
CA GLU A 522 -6.81 31.44 19.05
C GLU A 522 -7.32 32.88 18.94
N LEU A 523 -7.69 33.52 20.06
CA LEU A 523 -8.06 34.94 20.09
C LEU A 523 -6.82 35.87 19.98
N GLN A 524 -5.65 35.44 20.45
CA GLN A 524 -4.42 36.25 20.41
C GLN A 524 -3.80 36.32 18.99
N HIS A 525 -3.79 35.22 18.21
CA HIS A 525 -3.24 35.24 16.85
C HIS A 525 -4.07 36.05 15.86
N ALA A 526 -5.38 36.04 15.96
CA ALA A 526 -6.25 36.85 15.09
C ALA A 526 -6.12 38.35 15.37
N ASP A 527 -5.80 38.72 16.62
CA ASP A 527 -5.54 40.12 17.00
C ASP A 527 -4.12 40.55 16.61
N GLU A 528 -3.12 39.67 16.70
CA GLU A 528 -1.73 39.93 16.23
C GLU A 528 -1.67 40.16 14.71
N GLU A 529 -2.35 39.34 13.89
CA GLU A 529 -2.43 39.54 12.44
C GLU A 529 -3.09 40.87 12.06
N ARG A 530 -4.15 41.27 12.77
CA ARG A 530 -4.81 42.58 12.57
C ARG A 530 -3.90 43.74 12.94
N LEU A 531 -3.15 43.64 14.02
CA LEU A 531 -2.20 44.66 14.46
C LEU A 531 -1.03 44.79 13.48
N LEU A 532 -0.50 43.67 12.93
CA LEU A 532 0.52 43.68 11.91
C LEU A 532 0.02 44.31 10.60
N ALA A 533 -1.19 43.99 10.15
CA ALA A 533 -1.76 44.61 8.95
C ALA A 533 -1.97 46.12 9.11
N ALA A 534 -2.41 46.58 10.30
CA ALA A 534 -2.56 47.98 10.61
C ALA A 534 -1.22 48.71 10.66
N LEU A 535 -0.16 48.09 11.18
CA LEU A 535 1.20 48.60 11.22
C LEU A 535 1.73 48.86 9.79
N PHE A 536 1.62 47.87 8.90
CA PHE A 536 2.04 48.01 7.51
C PHE A 536 1.29 49.12 6.77
N GLU A 537 -0.01 49.28 7.02
CA GLU A 537 -0.82 50.34 6.41
C GLU A 537 -0.41 51.74 6.90
N LEU A 538 -0.11 51.91 8.18
CA LEU A 538 0.35 53.17 8.75
C LEU A 538 1.76 53.56 8.29
N GLU A 539 2.69 52.58 8.19
CA GLU A 539 4.03 52.79 7.68
C GLU A 539 4.01 53.19 6.18
N SER A 540 3.16 52.53 5.39
CA SER A 540 2.98 52.88 3.98
C SER A 540 2.47 54.31 3.80
N LYS A 541 1.45 54.71 4.60
CA LYS A 541 0.90 56.08 4.58
C LYS A 541 1.93 57.13 5.00
N LEU A 542 2.76 56.81 5.99
CA LEU A 542 3.84 57.69 6.46
C LEU A 542 4.92 57.86 5.36
N GLN A 543 5.33 56.76 4.73
CA GLN A 543 6.30 56.81 3.65
C GLN A 543 5.80 57.58 2.42
N GLU A 544 4.53 57.35 2.02
CA GLU A 544 3.92 58.11 0.92
C GLU A 544 3.86 59.60 1.19
N ASP A 545 3.53 60.02 2.41
CA ASP A 545 3.47 61.46 2.73
C ASP A 545 4.88 62.09 2.86
N LEU A 546 5.87 61.33 3.37
CA LEU A 546 7.27 61.76 3.40
C LEU A 546 7.88 61.91 1.98
N ALA A 547 7.44 61.12 1.02
CA ALA A 547 7.88 61.20 -0.38
C ALA A 547 7.32 62.44 -1.13
N ARG A 548 6.30 63.13 -0.58
CA ARG A 548 5.73 64.36 -1.18
C ARG A 548 6.65 65.56 -0.98
N LYS A 549 6.52 66.57 -1.85
CA LYS A 549 7.26 67.83 -1.70
C LYS A 549 6.93 68.51 -0.39
N PRO A 550 7.90 69.17 0.33
CA PRO A 550 7.71 69.69 1.67
C PRO A 550 6.46 70.58 1.91
N LYS A 551 6.00 71.28 0.86
CA LYS A 551 4.78 72.10 0.89
C LYS A 551 3.47 71.31 0.96
N HIS A 552 3.50 70.02 0.63
CA HIS A 552 2.31 69.14 0.58
C HIS A 552 2.32 68.04 1.65
N GLN A 553 3.33 68.04 2.54
CA GLN A 553 3.43 67.12 3.66
C GLN A 553 2.52 67.55 4.81
N LYS A 554 1.85 66.56 5.41
CA LYS A 554 0.89 66.78 6.50
C LYS A 554 1.54 66.46 7.86
N VAL A 555 2.35 67.38 8.39
CA VAL A 555 3.18 67.20 9.56
C VAL A 555 2.39 66.72 10.79
N GLN A 556 1.17 67.21 11.01
CA GLN A 556 0.32 66.77 12.14
C GLN A 556 -0.12 65.31 12.02
N LEU A 557 -0.46 64.87 10.78
CA LEU A 557 -0.83 63.48 10.53
C LEU A 557 0.38 62.52 10.61
N GLN A 558 1.57 62.95 10.20
CA GLN A 558 2.80 62.19 10.39
C GLN A 558 3.15 61.97 11.86
N GLN A 559 2.92 62.94 12.74
CA GLN A 559 3.10 62.78 14.16
C GLN A 559 2.08 61.79 14.75
N GLN A 560 0.84 61.85 14.31
CA GLN A 560 -0.20 60.91 14.72
C GLN A 560 0.13 59.48 14.28
N TRP A 561 0.48 59.26 13.01
CA TRP A 561 0.86 57.91 12.52
C TRP A 561 2.10 57.36 13.24
N ARG A 562 3.12 58.18 13.54
CA ARG A 562 4.27 57.75 14.35
C ARG A 562 3.89 57.33 15.75
N SER A 563 2.97 58.02 16.38
CA SER A 563 2.48 57.66 17.69
C SER A 563 1.66 56.36 17.69
N GLU A 564 0.85 56.15 16.66
CA GLU A 564 0.07 54.92 16.48
C GLU A 564 0.98 53.74 16.13
N ILE A 565 2.01 53.91 15.28
CA ILE A 565 3.03 52.91 14.97
C ILE A 565 3.75 52.49 16.25
N ALA A 566 4.23 53.44 17.08
CA ALA A 566 4.92 53.15 18.33
C ALA A 566 4.02 52.38 19.32
N THR A 567 2.72 52.69 19.36
CA THR A 567 1.78 51.97 20.22
C THR A 567 1.56 50.52 19.76
N ILE A 568 1.41 50.30 18.46
CA ILE A 568 1.24 48.95 17.88
C ILE A 568 2.51 48.13 18.02
N THR A 569 3.70 48.74 17.80
CA THR A 569 5.00 48.07 17.96
C THR A 569 5.22 47.63 19.41
N ALA A 570 4.86 48.46 20.37
CA ALA A 570 4.92 48.10 21.82
C ALA A 570 3.94 46.95 22.16
N GLN A 571 2.76 46.90 21.53
CA GLN A 571 1.78 45.81 21.74
C GLN A 571 2.24 44.49 21.11
N LEU A 572 3.02 44.55 20.05
CA LEU A 572 3.55 43.37 19.35
C LEU A 572 4.92 42.89 19.91
N ASN A 573 5.49 43.57 20.93
CA ASN A 573 6.83 43.29 21.46
C ASN A 573 7.93 43.22 20.37
N LEU A 574 7.84 44.08 19.35
CA LEU A 574 8.80 44.21 18.25
C LEU A 574 9.79 45.37 18.53
N ASP A 575 10.44 45.39 19.70
CA ASP A 575 11.53 46.33 19.98
C ASP A 575 12.88 45.81 19.46
#